data_7208449392b26ef673c8ade2ee437f9a
#
_entry.id   7208449392b26ef673c8ade2ee437f9a
#
_cell.length_a   1.000
_cell.length_b   1.000
_cell.length_c   1.000
_cell.angle_alpha   90.00
_cell.angle_beta   90.00
_cell.angle_gamma   90.00
#
_symmetry.space_group_name_H-M   'P 1'
#
loop_
_entity.id
_entity.type
_entity.pdbx_description
1 polymer ?
#
loop_
_entity_poly.entity_id
_entity_poly.type
_entity_poly.pdbx_seq_one_letter_code
_entity_poly.pdbx_strand_id
1 'polypeptide(L)'
;SYDSDLDKVERVTVKVAKEVLKKTPGAKEDFEPFIRYNEFGDSNINFSVILRVKTFVDRYRLTHEFIKALKKAYDKEGIEISWPVRKVYNYQAKKW
;
A
#
# COMPACT_ATOMS: atom_id res chain seq x y z
N SER A 1 -10.64 -5.71 -10.57
CA SER A 1 -11.54 -5.71 -11.72
C SER A 1 -10.83 -5.14 -12.93
N TYR A 2 -11.12 -5.70 -14.09
CA TYR A 2 -10.54 -5.22 -15.34
C TYR A 2 -10.93 -3.79 -15.64
N ASP A 3 -12.07 -3.40 -15.14
CA ASP A 3 -12.61 -2.10 -15.46
C ASP A 3 -12.10 -1.01 -14.56
N SER A 4 -11.21 -1.37 -13.64
CA SER A 4 -10.67 -0.38 -12.72
C SER A 4 -9.76 0.59 -13.47
N ASP A 5 -9.89 1.84 -13.11
CA ASP A 5 -8.98 2.87 -13.59
C ASP A 5 -7.69 2.74 -12.79
N LEU A 6 -6.67 2.16 -13.39
CA LEU A 6 -5.42 1.89 -12.67
C LEU A 6 -4.71 3.16 -12.21
N ASP A 7 -4.87 4.25 -12.95
CA ASP A 7 -4.27 5.50 -12.53
C ASP A 7 -4.95 6.03 -11.27
N LYS A 8 -6.26 5.87 -11.19
CA LYS A 8 -6.99 6.28 -10.02
C LYS A 8 -6.61 5.42 -8.81
N VAL A 9 -6.52 4.11 -9.02
CA VAL A 9 -6.13 3.20 -7.95
C VAL A 9 -4.75 3.56 -7.43
N GLU A 10 -3.82 3.82 -8.32
CA GLU A 10 -2.48 4.21 -7.91
C GLU A 10 -2.49 5.52 -7.12
N ARG A 11 -3.21 6.51 -7.62
CA ARG A 11 -3.26 7.81 -6.96
C ARG A 11 -3.84 7.72 -5.55
N VAL A 12 -4.95 7.00 -5.42
CA VAL A 12 -5.60 6.86 -4.13
C VAL A 12 -4.71 6.05 -3.18
N THR A 13 -4.11 4.98 -3.68
CA THR A 13 -3.27 4.12 -2.85
C THR A 13 -2.04 4.86 -2.35
N VAL A 14 -1.37 5.60 -3.22
CA VAL A 14 -0.19 6.36 -2.82
C VAL A 14 -0.54 7.46 -1.83
N LYS A 15 -1.68 8.11 -2.02
CA LYS A 15 -2.12 9.13 -1.09
C LYS A 15 -2.36 8.55 0.31
N VAL A 16 -3.03 7.41 0.37
CA VAL A 16 -3.27 6.73 1.64
C VAL A 16 -1.94 6.33 2.27
N ALA A 17 -1.03 5.78 1.47
CA ALA A 17 0.27 5.36 1.97
C ALA A 17 1.03 6.53 2.59
N LYS A 18 1.02 7.68 1.94
CA LYS A 18 1.69 8.86 2.49
C LYS A 18 1.09 9.29 3.81
N GLU A 19 -0.22 9.27 3.91
CA GLU A 19 -0.89 9.67 5.14
C GLU A 19 -0.58 8.70 6.27
N VAL A 20 -0.61 7.42 5.98
CA VAL A 20 -0.34 6.40 6.99
C VAL A 20 1.11 6.48 7.46
N LEU A 21 2.05 6.72 6.55
CA LEU A 21 3.45 6.89 6.94
C LEU A 21 3.63 8.04 7.91
N LYS A 22 2.88 9.12 7.74
CA LYS A 22 2.99 10.27 8.62
C LYS A 22 2.40 10.04 9.99
N LYS A 23 1.34 9.21 10.06
CA LYS A 23 0.59 9.02 11.29
C LYS A 23 1.03 7.86 12.14
N THR A 24 1.73 6.91 11.54
CA THR A 24 2.02 5.65 12.23
C THR A 24 3.40 5.69 12.86
N PRO A 25 3.47 5.51 14.18
CA PRO A 25 4.77 5.40 14.83
C PRO A 25 5.59 4.26 14.23
N GLY A 26 6.87 4.50 14.03
CA GLY A 26 7.74 3.50 13.45
C GLY A 26 7.81 3.53 11.95
N ALA A 27 6.98 4.33 11.30
CA ALA A 27 7.06 4.49 9.85
C ALA A 27 8.11 5.53 9.48
N LYS A 28 8.69 5.36 8.30
CA LYS A 28 9.61 6.36 7.74
C LYS A 28 8.78 7.36 6.97
N GLU A 29 8.40 8.44 7.63
CA GLU A 29 7.44 9.38 7.03
C GLU A 29 8.00 10.14 5.83
N ASP A 30 9.32 10.19 5.70
CA ASP A 30 9.94 10.89 4.58
C ASP A 30 10.12 9.99 3.36
N PHE A 31 9.75 8.71 3.47
CA PHE A 31 9.84 7.80 2.34
C PHE A 31 8.72 8.10 1.33
N GLU A 32 9.05 8.07 0.04
CA GLU A 32 8.05 8.25 -1.02
C GLU A 32 7.47 6.89 -1.36
N PRO A 33 6.27 6.58 -0.91
CA PRO A 33 5.67 5.28 -1.23
C PRO A 33 5.32 5.20 -2.70
N PHE A 34 5.31 3.98 -3.21
CA PHE A 34 4.94 3.79 -4.62
C PHE A 34 4.27 2.43 -4.78
N ILE A 35 3.67 2.25 -5.95
CA ILE A 35 2.95 1.03 -6.28
C ILE A 35 3.58 0.43 -7.52
N ARG A 36 3.59 -0.90 -7.58
CA ARG A 36 4.05 -1.65 -8.75
C ARG A 36 2.95 -2.60 -9.16
N TYR A 37 2.56 -2.51 -10.40
CA TYR A 37 1.60 -3.44 -10.96
C TYR A 37 2.34 -4.63 -11.54
N ASN A 38 1.74 -5.81 -11.37
CA ASN A 38 2.28 -7.04 -11.92
C ASN A 38 1.17 -7.81 -12.59
N GLU A 39 1.51 -8.50 -13.65
CA GLU A 39 0.58 -9.38 -14.33
C GLU A 39 0.93 -10.81 -14.00
N PHE A 40 -0.08 -11.58 -13.60
CA PHE A 40 0.12 -13.00 -13.31
C PHE A 40 -0.85 -13.83 -14.14
N GLY A 41 -0.31 -14.77 -14.94
CA GLY A 41 -1.10 -15.77 -15.64
C GLY A 41 -2.44 -15.20 -16.05
N ASP A 42 -3.43 -15.88 -15.99
CA ASP A 42 -4.82 -15.62 -16.34
C ASP A 42 -5.32 -14.19 -16.36
N SER A 43 -4.53 -13.25 -16.83
CA SER A 43 -4.98 -11.86 -16.99
C SER A 43 -5.27 -11.13 -15.67
N ASN A 44 -4.87 -11.68 -14.55
CA ASN A 44 -5.04 -11.00 -13.29
C ASN A 44 -3.98 -9.95 -13.10
N ILE A 45 -4.40 -8.79 -12.66
CA ILE A 45 -3.48 -7.72 -12.35
C ILE A 45 -3.38 -7.60 -10.84
N ASN A 46 -2.17 -7.71 -10.35
CA ASN A 46 -1.88 -7.55 -8.93
C ASN A 46 -0.98 -6.36 -8.76
N PHE A 47 -0.90 -5.88 -7.53
CA PHE A 47 0.02 -4.80 -7.27
C PHE A 47 0.67 -4.97 -5.91
N SER A 48 1.81 -4.33 -5.78
CA SER A 48 2.54 -4.26 -4.52
C SER A 48 2.64 -2.80 -4.13
N VAL A 49 2.53 -2.53 -2.86
CA VAL A 49 2.69 -1.18 -2.34
C VAL A 49 3.94 -1.19 -1.49
N ILE A 50 4.84 -0.27 -1.75
CA ILE A 50 6.11 -0.22 -1.06
C ILE A 50 6.12 0.94 -0.06
N LEU A 51 6.32 0.58 1.20
CA LEU A 51 6.41 1.48 2.32
C LEU A 51 7.71 1.21 3.04
N ARG A 52 8.09 2.06 3.97
CA ARG A 52 9.33 1.86 4.71
C ARG A 52 9.13 2.08 6.20
N VAL A 53 9.75 1.23 7.00
CA VAL A 53 9.69 1.32 8.45
C VAL A 53 11.07 1.55 9.03
N LYS A 54 11.11 2.01 10.27
CA LYS A 54 12.37 2.27 10.96
C LYS A 54 13.02 0.99 11.45
N THR A 55 12.21 0.04 11.93
CA THR A 55 12.72 -1.25 12.37
C THR A 55 11.83 -2.35 11.83
N PHE A 56 12.36 -3.57 11.83
CA PHE A 56 11.64 -4.71 11.30
C PHE A 56 10.30 -4.93 11.99
N VAL A 57 10.27 -4.76 13.30
CA VAL A 57 9.05 -4.98 14.07
C VAL A 57 7.96 -3.99 13.72
N ASP A 58 8.35 -2.78 13.36
CA ASP A 58 7.39 -1.72 13.04
C ASP A 58 6.52 -2.06 11.83
N ARG A 59 6.95 -3.00 10.99
CA ARG A 59 6.18 -3.32 9.80
C ARG A 59 4.80 -3.87 10.12
N TYR A 60 4.64 -4.54 11.26
CA TYR A 60 3.34 -5.12 11.60
C TYR A 60 2.30 -4.04 11.85
N ARG A 61 2.66 -3.04 12.62
CA ARG A 61 1.75 -1.93 12.88
C ARG A 61 1.45 -1.16 11.60
N LEU A 62 2.49 -0.90 10.82
CA LEU A 62 2.30 -0.13 9.60
C LEU A 62 1.38 -0.86 8.63
N THR A 63 1.60 -2.17 8.46
CA THR A 63 0.74 -2.95 7.57
C THR A 63 -0.70 -2.93 8.05
N HIS A 64 -0.90 -3.10 9.34
CA HIS A 64 -2.24 -3.08 9.94
C HIS A 64 -2.94 -1.75 9.66
N GLU A 65 -2.27 -0.65 9.95
CA GLU A 65 -2.88 0.66 9.77
C GLU A 65 -3.11 0.98 8.30
N PHE A 66 -2.17 0.56 7.46
CA PHE A 66 -2.31 0.80 6.03
C PHE A 66 -3.51 0.07 5.45
N ILE A 67 -3.68 -1.20 5.78
CA ILE A 67 -4.78 -1.98 5.24
C ILE A 67 -6.13 -1.38 5.67
N LYS A 68 -6.25 -0.98 6.92
CA LYS A 68 -7.47 -0.36 7.40
C LYS A 68 -7.77 0.94 6.66
N ALA A 69 -6.76 1.78 6.52
CA ALA A 69 -6.94 3.06 5.84
C ALA A 69 -7.25 2.87 4.36
N LEU A 70 -6.59 1.90 3.74
CA LEU A 70 -6.78 1.63 2.32
C LEU A 70 -8.19 1.13 2.05
N LYS A 71 -8.69 0.21 2.88
CA LYS A 71 -10.05 -0.30 2.73
C LYS A 71 -11.06 0.84 2.81
N LYS A 72 -10.87 1.69 3.80
CA LYS A 72 -11.79 2.82 3.97
C LYS A 72 -11.75 3.77 2.77
N ALA A 73 -10.56 4.07 2.27
CA ALA A 73 -10.43 4.97 1.14
C ALA A 73 -11.03 4.35 -0.13
N TYR A 74 -10.81 3.06 -0.35
CA TYR A 74 -11.35 2.40 -1.53
C TYR A 74 -12.87 2.38 -1.49
N ASP A 75 -13.45 2.12 -0.32
CA ASP A 75 -14.91 2.15 -0.19
C ASP A 75 -15.45 3.54 -0.52
N LYS A 76 -14.78 4.56 -0.04
CA LYS A 76 -15.19 5.93 -0.28
C LYS A 76 -15.10 6.31 -1.75
N GLU A 77 -14.04 5.84 -2.41
CA GLU A 77 -13.80 6.20 -3.81
C GLU A 77 -14.47 5.26 -4.81
N GLY A 78 -15.20 4.28 -4.32
CA GLY A 78 -15.87 3.35 -5.21
C GLY A 78 -14.93 2.40 -5.92
N ILE A 79 -13.78 2.14 -5.33
CA ILE A 79 -12.82 1.20 -5.90
C ILE A 79 -13.07 -0.17 -5.33
N GLU A 80 -13.30 -1.14 -6.21
CA GLU A 80 -13.49 -2.53 -5.81
C GLU A 80 -12.24 -3.32 -6.11
N ILE A 81 -11.76 -4.05 -5.12
CA ILE A 81 -10.64 -4.95 -5.34
C ILE A 81 -10.93 -6.27 -4.65
N SER A 82 -10.26 -7.30 -5.09
CA SER A 82 -10.37 -8.59 -4.44
C SER A 82 -9.56 -8.59 -3.17
N TRP A 83 -10.19 -8.91 -2.06
CA TRP A 83 -9.49 -9.08 -0.79
C TRP A 83 -9.21 -10.57 -0.60
N PRO A 84 -8.14 -10.90 0.04
CA PRO A 84 -7.18 -10.03 0.71
C PRO A 84 -6.21 -9.38 -0.27
N VAL A 85 -5.67 -8.25 0.12
CA VAL A 85 -4.56 -7.63 -0.58
C VAL A 85 -3.34 -8.47 -0.30
N ARG A 86 -2.72 -8.93 -1.36
CA ARG A 86 -1.71 -9.95 -1.17
C ARG A 86 -0.33 -9.44 -0.81
N LYS A 87 0.05 -8.32 -1.34
CA LYS A 87 1.44 -7.92 -1.18
C LYS A 87 1.56 -6.48 -0.77
N VAL A 88 1.88 -6.31 0.49
CA VAL A 88 2.28 -5.02 1.02
C VAL A 88 3.72 -5.20 1.47
N TYR A 89 4.63 -4.51 0.81
CA TYR A 89 6.04 -4.63 1.14
C TYR A 89 6.49 -3.45 1.98
N ASN A 90 7.16 -3.78 3.07
CA ASN A 90 7.73 -2.78 3.94
C ASN A 90 9.24 -2.89 3.86
N TYR A 91 9.88 -1.79 3.56
CA TYR A 91 11.32 -1.75 3.54
C TYR A 91 11.86 -1.18 4.82
N GLN A 92 12.79 -1.88 5.39
CA GLN A 92 13.53 -1.35 6.50
C GLN A 92 14.64 -0.48 5.97
N ALA A 93 14.95 0.58 6.72
CA ALA A 93 16.12 1.34 6.40
C ALA A 93 17.33 0.48 6.67
N LYS A 94 18.29 0.49 5.76
CA LYS A 94 19.52 -0.23 5.95
C LYS A 94 20.37 0.46 6.98
N LYS A 95 21.06 -0.33 7.75
CA LYS A 95 21.92 0.20 8.79
C LYS A 95 23.37 0.18 8.44
N TRP A 96 23.67 -0.51 7.41
CA TRP A 96 25.06 -0.71 6.98
C TRP A 96 25.26 -0.23 5.56
#